data_6e73f145d54202a426d1410d83123e67
#
_entry.id   6e73f145d54202a426d1410d83123e67
#
_cell.length_a   1.000
_cell.length_b   1.000
_cell.length_c   1.000
_cell.angle_alpha   90.00
_cell.angle_beta   90.00
_cell.angle_gamma   90.00
#
_symmetry.space_group_name_H-M   'P 1'
#
loop_
_entity.id
_entity.type
_entity.pdbx_description
1 polymer ?
#
loop_
_entity_poly.entity_id
_entity_poly.type
_entity_poly.pdbx_seq_one_letter_code
_entity_poly.pdbx_strand_id
1 'polypeptide(L)'
;MAVFIAGISSDIGREFAMLYGARAHRVVGTYRNASHVETLRRQAHVDLVSCDVSRADSIRDAAAALKALDRPWDTFIGAVGQLDPIGPFFETDMDAWAASLSLNSVGQLRLLHTIYPLRKRDTTVKVAFLVGGGINGPFRNYSAYCLGKVMLVKACELLHDESPDVHAIAVGTGWVDTKIHRQTIEAGERAGTNYGRTRDFLASSQTGTSCADILACIDWCFAQGRAATGGRNFSVVHDGWREGDLGASLLRDADKYKLRRNGN
;
A
#
# COMPACT_ATOMS: atom_id res chain seq x y z
N MET A 1 9.27 8.51 16.04
CA MET A 1 9.12 7.70 14.80
C MET A 1 8.85 8.65 13.66
N ALA A 2 9.45 8.45 12.51
CA ALA A 2 9.17 9.23 11.31
C ALA A 2 8.61 8.30 10.22
N VAL A 3 7.39 8.56 9.80
CA VAL A 3 6.66 7.73 8.83
C VAL A 3 6.75 8.38 7.46
N PHE A 4 7.16 7.61 6.46
CA PHE A 4 7.13 8.01 5.06
C PHE A 4 5.92 7.38 4.37
N ILE A 5 5.03 8.19 3.79
CA ILE A 5 3.82 7.73 3.09
C ILE A 5 3.95 8.04 1.60
N ALA A 6 4.17 7.01 0.79
CA ALA A 6 4.07 7.11 -0.66
C ALA A 6 2.59 7.24 -1.07
N GLY A 7 2.20 8.36 -1.69
CA GLY A 7 0.82 8.64 -2.04
C GLY A 7 -0.02 9.19 -0.87
N ILE A 8 0.54 10.10 -0.08
CA ILE A 8 -0.16 10.78 1.04
C ILE A 8 -1.43 11.52 0.57
N SER A 9 -1.55 11.87 -0.72
CA SER A 9 -2.73 12.51 -1.31
C SER A 9 -3.87 11.54 -1.63
N SER A 10 -3.68 10.22 -1.48
CA SER A 10 -4.77 9.25 -1.53
C SER A 10 -5.67 9.37 -0.29
N ASP A 11 -6.89 8.84 -0.36
CA ASP A 11 -7.81 8.94 0.78
C ASP A 11 -7.23 8.22 2.01
N ILE A 12 -6.73 7.00 1.85
CA ILE A 12 -6.08 6.25 2.94
C ILE A 12 -4.79 6.95 3.40
N GLY A 13 -3.98 7.48 2.47
CA GLY A 13 -2.74 8.19 2.80
C GLY A 13 -2.98 9.43 3.68
N ARG A 14 -4.04 10.20 3.39
CA ARG A 14 -4.44 11.37 4.20
C ARG A 14 -4.86 10.96 5.59
N GLU A 15 -5.74 9.96 5.71
CA GLU A 15 -6.20 9.45 7.01
C GLU A 15 -5.03 8.91 7.83
N PHE A 16 -4.12 8.18 7.22
CA PHE A 16 -2.92 7.69 7.90
C PHE A 16 -2.04 8.84 8.42
N ALA A 17 -1.88 9.91 7.62
CA ALA A 17 -1.12 11.07 8.07
C ALA A 17 -1.73 11.70 9.33
N MET A 18 -3.07 11.78 9.41
CA MET A 18 -3.77 12.31 10.57
C MET A 18 -3.66 11.36 11.76
N LEU A 19 -3.85 10.05 11.56
CA LEU A 19 -3.74 9.04 12.61
C LEU A 19 -2.34 8.96 13.21
N TYR A 20 -1.29 9.06 12.37
CA TYR A 20 0.09 9.12 12.87
C TYR A 20 0.38 10.43 13.61
N GLY A 21 -0.16 11.57 13.13
CA GLY A 21 -0.05 12.85 13.82
C GLY A 21 -0.69 12.84 15.20
N ALA A 22 -1.85 12.23 15.35
CA ALA A 22 -2.53 12.06 16.64
C ALA A 22 -1.71 11.23 17.64
N ARG A 23 -0.77 10.41 17.15
CA ARG A 23 0.18 9.64 17.95
C ARG A 23 1.52 10.33 18.13
N ALA A 24 1.62 11.62 17.84
CA ALA A 24 2.83 12.46 17.92
C ALA A 24 3.98 11.97 17.01
N HIS A 25 3.67 11.32 15.89
CA HIS A 25 4.65 10.96 14.89
C HIS A 25 4.82 12.06 13.83
N ARG A 26 6.05 12.24 13.36
CA ARG A 26 6.33 13.03 12.16
C ARG A 26 6.01 12.22 10.94
N VAL A 27 5.43 12.85 9.93
CA VAL A 27 5.06 12.23 8.67
C VAL A 27 5.73 12.98 7.51
N VAL A 28 6.39 12.28 6.64
CA VAL A 28 6.79 12.79 5.33
C VAL A 28 5.96 12.08 4.28
N GLY A 29 5.34 12.81 3.37
CA GLY A 29 4.49 12.15 2.39
C GLY A 29 4.66 12.68 0.98
N THR A 30 4.56 11.77 -0.01
CA THR A 30 4.62 12.16 -1.41
C THR A 30 3.24 12.39 -2.01
N TYR A 31 3.13 13.39 -2.87
CA TYR A 31 1.92 13.70 -3.62
C TYR A 31 2.25 14.02 -5.09
N ARG A 32 1.31 13.71 -5.99
CA ARG A 32 1.41 14.07 -7.41
C ARG A 32 0.69 15.36 -7.72
N ASN A 33 -0.49 15.57 -7.13
CA ASN A 33 -1.31 16.77 -7.37
C ASN A 33 -1.41 17.61 -6.09
N ALA A 34 -0.97 18.88 -6.18
CA ALA A 34 -0.94 19.82 -5.07
C ALA A 34 -2.32 20.13 -4.50
N SER A 35 -3.37 20.15 -5.32
CA SER A 35 -4.74 20.44 -4.87
C SER A 35 -5.28 19.39 -3.88
N HIS A 36 -4.73 18.18 -3.89
CA HIS A 36 -5.17 17.10 -3.01
C HIS A 36 -4.51 17.11 -1.62
N VAL A 37 -3.63 18.06 -1.34
CA VAL A 37 -2.86 18.11 -0.08
C VAL A 37 -3.02 19.42 0.70
N GLU A 38 -3.95 20.28 0.31
CA GLU A 38 -4.15 21.58 0.95
C GLU A 38 -4.44 21.49 2.46
N THR A 39 -5.25 20.52 2.88
CA THR A 39 -5.54 20.27 4.30
C THR A 39 -4.30 19.77 5.06
N LEU A 40 -3.46 18.97 4.40
CA LEU A 40 -2.23 18.44 4.99
C LEU A 40 -1.13 19.51 5.13
N ARG A 41 -1.09 20.52 4.25
CA ARG A 41 -0.15 21.64 4.35
C ARG A 41 -0.24 22.42 5.66
N ARG A 42 -1.42 22.38 6.29
CA ARG A 42 -1.69 23.06 7.56
C ARG A 42 -1.29 22.24 8.79
N GLN A 43 -0.86 21.00 8.58
CA GLN A 43 -0.52 20.09 9.67
C GLN A 43 0.97 20.20 10.02
N ALA A 44 1.30 20.73 11.21
CA ALA A 44 2.67 20.96 11.64
C ALA A 44 3.54 19.68 11.71
N HIS A 45 2.93 18.51 11.78
CA HIS A 45 3.61 17.22 11.82
C HIS A 45 3.84 16.60 10.43
N VAL A 46 3.39 17.24 9.34
CA VAL A 46 3.45 16.72 7.97
C VAL A 46 4.43 17.55 7.13
N ASP A 47 5.40 16.89 6.57
CA ASP A 47 6.28 17.43 5.51
C ASP A 47 5.85 16.83 4.16
N LEU A 48 5.64 17.66 3.15
CA LEU A 48 5.10 17.25 1.84
C LEU A 48 6.15 17.35 0.75
N VAL A 49 6.32 16.28 -0.02
CA VAL A 49 7.27 16.18 -1.13
C VAL A 49 6.53 15.87 -2.43
N SER A 50 6.73 16.68 -3.47
CA SER A 50 6.17 16.39 -4.79
C SER A 50 6.85 15.17 -5.40
N CYS A 51 6.07 14.18 -5.84
CA CYS A 51 6.58 12.99 -6.50
C CYS A 51 5.50 12.30 -7.35
N ASP A 52 5.79 12.15 -8.61
CA ASP A 52 5.08 11.20 -9.48
C ASP A 52 5.89 9.90 -9.53
N VAL A 53 5.38 8.85 -8.90
CA VAL A 53 6.07 7.54 -8.82
C VAL A 53 6.18 6.84 -10.19
N SER A 54 5.45 7.28 -11.21
CA SER A 54 5.59 6.77 -12.57
C SER A 54 6.85 7.30 -13.28
N ARG A 55 7.49 8.35 -12.75
CA ARG A 55 8.60 9.05 -13.35
C ARG A 55 9.88 8.92 -12.52
N ALA A 56 10.94 8.40 -13.12
CA ALA A 56 12.21 8.18 -12.45
C ALA A 56 12.92 9.49 -12.03
N ASP A 57 12.79 10.57 -12.82
CA ASP A 57 13.30 11.90 -12.51
C ASP A 57 12.59 12.47 -11.28
N SER A 58 11.25 12.41 -11.26
CA SER A 58 10.45 12.88 -10.12
C SER A 58 10.79 12.13 -8.82
N ILE A 59 11.10 10.84 -8.89
CA ILE A 59 11.55 10.06 -7.73
C ILE A 59 12.93 10.54 -7.23
N ARG A 60 13.86 10.84 -8.14
CA ARG A 60 15.18 11.38 -7.75
C ARG A 60 15.05 12.75 -7.09
N ASP A 61 14.22 13.62 -7.65
CA ASP A 61 13.95 14.96 -7.08
C ASP A 61 13.32 14.85 -5.69
N ALA A 62 12.36 13.93 -5.51
CA ALA A 62 11.75 13.65 -4.22
C ALA A 62 12.78 13.14 -3.19
N ALA A 63 13.71 12.28 -3.59
CA ALA A 63 14.77 11.82 -2.70
C ALA A 63 15.74 12.95 -2.31
N ALA A 64 16.07 13.85 -3.24
CA ALA A 64 16.87 15.05 -2.95
C ALA A 64 16.13 15.97 -1.95
N ALA A 65 14.84 16.21 -2.14
CA ALA A 65 14.03 16.99 -1.22
C ALA A 65 13.96 16.33 0.18
N LEU A 66 13.76 15.01 0.25
CA LEU A 66 13.76 14.26 1.52
C LEU A 66 15.11 14.38 2.25
N LYS A 67 16.21 14.29 1.50
CA LYS A 67 17.56 14.48 2.05
C LYS A 67 17.74 15.90 2.62
N ALA A 68 17.24 16.92 1.92
CA ALA A 68 17.31 18.33 2.38
C ALA A 68 16.44 18.58 3.62
N LEU A 69 15.34 17.86 3.79
CA LEU A 69 14.51 17.94 5.00
C LEU A 69 15.22 17.38 6.24
N ASP A 70 16.26 16.56 6.06
CA ASP A 70 16.96 15.86 7.14
C ASP A 70 16.00 15.14 8.10
N ARG A 71 15.12 14.31 7.50
CA ARG A 71 14.09 13.54 8.21
C ARG A 71 14.30 12.04 7.95
N PRO A 72 15.22 11.38 8.66
CA PRO A 72 15.37 9.91 8.55
C PRO A 72 14.07 9.21 8.91
N TRP A 73 13.59 8.37 8.01
CA TRP A 73 12.37 7.60 8.21
C TRP A 73 12.68 6.20 8.75
N ASP A 74 11.76 5.63 9.51
CA ASP A 74 11.83 4.26 10.04
C ASP A 74 10.64 3.39 9.61
N THR A 75 9.60 4.00 9.04
CA THR A 75 8.41 3.30 8.55
C THR A 75 8.03 3.84 7.18
N PHE A 76 7.87 2.95 6.21
CA PHE A 76 7.39 3.24 4.86
C PHE A 76 5.99 2.64 4.66
N ILE A 77 5.05 3.45 4.19
CA ILE A 77 3.70 3.01 3.81
C ILE A 77 3.50 3.28 2.31
N GLY A 78 3.29 2.23 1.53
CA GLY A 78 2.95 2.33 0.11
C GLY A 78 1.44 2.40 -0.09
N ALA A 79 0.89 3.61 -0.24
CA ALA A 79 -0.55 3.88 -0.38
C ALA A 79 -0.95 4.33 -1.80
N VAL A 80 -0.10 4.08 -2.80
CA VAL A 80 -0.41 4.38 -4.20
C VAL A 80 -1.28 3.28 -4.80
N GLY A 81 -2.32 3.68 -5.53
CA GLY A 81 -3.19 2.74 -6.22
C GLY A 81 -4.05 3.41 -7.30
N GLN A 82 -4.25 2.70 -8.41
CA GLN A 82 -5.10 3.05 -9.52
C GLN A 82 -5.68 1.78 -10.12
N LEU A 83 -6.99 1.76 -10.43
CA LEU A 83 -7.65 0.58 -11.01
C LEU A 83 -7.55 0.55 -12.53
N ASP A 84 -7.58 1.73 -13.18
CA ASP A 84 -7.52 1.82 -14.64
C ASP A 84 -6.20 1.29 -15.20
N PRO A 85 -6.25 0.71 -16.43
CA PRO A 85 -7.43 0.48 -17.26
C PRO A 85 -8.28 -0.69 -16.74
N ILE A 86 -9.60 -0.52 -16.80
CA ILE A 86 -10.59 -1.52 -16.40
C ILE A 86 -11.24 -2.08 -17.67
N GLY A 87 -11.20 -3.40 -17.85
CA GLY A 87 -11.78 -4.10 -18.99
C GLY A 87 -11.20 -5.50 -19.19
N PRO A 88 -11.80 -6.28 -20.14
CA PRO A 88 -11.23 -7.56 -20.53
C PRO A 88 -9.81 -7.43 -21.04
N PHE A 89 -8.92 -8.34 -20.68
CA PHE A 89 -7.48 -8.24 -20.96
C PHE A 89 -7.17 -7.99 -22.45
N PHE A 90 -7.82 -8.73 -23.35
CA PHE A 90 -7.56 -8.65 -24.79
C PHE A 90 -8.20 -7.41 -25.46
N GLU A 91 -9.02 -6.66 -24.73
CA GLU A 91 -9.64 -5.41 -25.20
C GLU A 91 -9.00 -4.16 -24.59
N THR A 92 -8.02 -4.36 -23.70
CA THR A 92 -7.36 -3.29 -22.95
C THR A 92 -6.18 -2.74 -23.76
N ASP A 93 -6.04 -1.41 -23.79
CA ASP A 93 -4.84 -0.76 -24.30
C ASP A 93 -3.61 -1.17 -23.50
N MET A 94 -2.61 -1.75 -24.15
CA MET A 94 -1.45 -2.34 -23.49
C MET A 94 -0.45 -1.30 -22.96
N ASP A 95 -0.40 -0.10 -23.51
CA ASP A 95 0.45 0.98 -22.99
C ASP A 95 -0.13 1.52 -21.69
N ALA A 96 -1.45 1.74 -21.63
CA ALA A 96 -2.16 2.09 -20.41
C ALA A 96 -2.05 0.98 -19.36
N TRP A 97 -2.14 -0.29 -19.79
CA TRP A 97 -1.99 -1.45 -18.92
C TRP A 97 -0.60 -1.50 -18.28
N ALA A 98 0.47 -1.35 -19.08
CA ALA A 98 1.85 -1.35 -18.60
C ALA A 98 2.13 -0.15 -17.67
N ALA A 99 1.60 1.02 -18.00
CA ALA A 99 1.70 2.21 -17.15
C ALA A 99 1.02 2.00 -15.78
N SER A 100 -0.17 1.40 -15.77
CA SER A 100 -0.91 1.07 -14.55
C SER A 100 -0.16 0.03 -13.70
N LEU A 101 0.33 -1.05 -14.31
CA LEU A 101 1.16 -2.04 -13.64
C LEU A 101 2.37 -1.37 -12.97
N SER A 102 3.08 -0.53 -13.73
CA SER A 102 4.25 0.20 -13.25
C SER A 102 3.91 1.12 -12.08
N LEU A 103 2.84 1.88 -12.16
CA LEU A 103 2.40 2.80 -11.09
C LEU A 103 2.03 2.02 -9.82
N ASN A 104 1.27 0.93 -9.96
CA ASN A 104 0.80 0.14 -8.83
C ASN A 104 1.91 -0.67 -8.13
N SER A 105 3.07 -0.87 -8.77
CA SER A 105 4.16 -1.71 -8.24
C SER A 105 5.54 -1.08 -8.40
N VAL A 106 6.11 -1.10 -9.60
CA VAL A 106 7.51 -0.71 -9.89
C VAL A 106 7.83 0.69 -9.37
N GLY A 107 6.91 1.64 -9.55
CA GLY A 107 7.08 3.02 -9.09
C GLY A 107 7.25 3.12 -7.57
N GLN A 108 6.45 2.38 -6.81
CA GLN A 108 6.55 2.34 -5.35
C GLN A 108 7.84 1.65 -4.88
N LEU A 109 8.23 0.56 -5.54
CA LEU A 109 9.48 -0.15 -5.25
C LEU A 109 10.69 0.71 -5.59
N ARG A 110 10.67 1.41 -6.73
CA ARG A 110 11.73 2.37 -7.12
C ARG A 110 11.84 3.50 -6.12
N LEU A 111 10.72 4.07 -5.65
CA LEU A 111 10.73 5.10 -4.62
C LEU A 111 11.36 4.57 -3.33
N LEU A 112 10.89 3.43 -2.82
CA LEU A 112 11.47 2.79 -1.63
C LEU A 112 12.98 2.57 -1.79
N HIS A 113 13.42 1.99 -2.91
CA HIS A 113 14.83 1.75 -3.21
C HIS A 113 15.65 3.04 -3.19
N THR A 114 15.12 4.11 -3.83
CA THR A 114 15.85 5.39 -3.95
C THR A 114 15.98 6.10 -2.60
N ILE A 115 14.96 6.03 -1.73
CA ILE A 115 15.00 6.68 -0.41
C ILE A 115 15.56 5.78 0.70
N TYR A 116 15.80 4.50 0.44
CA TYR A 116 16.33 3.56 1.44
C TYR A 116 17.64 4.03 2.09
N PRO A 117 18.61 4.66 1.39
CA PRO A 117 19.80 5.22 2.01
C PRO A 117 19.53 6.32 3.05
N LEU A 118 18.35 6.95 2.99
CA LEU A 118 17.94 8.06 3.89
C LEU A 118 17.15 7.56 5.12
N ARG A 119 17.05 6.25 5.31
CA ARG A 119 16.37 5.67 6.47
C ARG A 119 17.14 5.91 7.76
N LYS A 120 16.46 5.79 8.89
CA LYS A 120 17.09 5.74 10.18
C LYS A 120 18.05 4.55 10.24
N ARG A 121 19.28 4.80 10.67
CA ARG A 121 20.31 3.76 10.80
C ARG A 121 20.13 2.99 12.12
N ASP A 122 20.73 1.81 12.19
CA ASP A 122 20.78 0.96 13.39
C ASP A 122 19.39 0.56 13.93
N THR A 123 18.39 0.53 13.04
CA THR A 123 17.05 0.04 13.34
C THR A 123 16.50 -0.80 12.19
N THR A 124 15.69 -1.80 12.52
CA THR A 124 14.87 -2.48 11.50
C THR A 124 13.81 -1.51 10.99
N VAL A 125 13.86 -1.18 9.70
CA VAL A 125 12.85 -0.36 9.06
C VAL A 125 11.62 -1.18 8.71
N LYS A 126 10.46 -0.58 8.88
CA LYS A 126 9.15 -1.16 8.65
C LYS A 126 8.63 -0.74 7.29
N VAL A 127 8.21 -1.70 6.47
CA VAL A 127 7.68 -1.44 5.14
C VAL A 127 6.32 -2.12 5.01
N ALA A 128 5.26 -1.36 4.77
CA ALA A 128 3.93 -1.89 4.51
C ALA A 128 3.43 -1.41 3.14
N PHE A 129 3.10 -2.33 2.26
CA PHE A 129 2.40 -2.01 1.01
C PHE A 129 0.92 -2.34 1.16
N LEU A 130 0.07 -1.33 0.85
CA LEU A 130 -1.37 -1.56 0.76
C LEU A 130 -1.69 -2.27 -0.54
N VAL A 131 -2.35 -3.40 -0.40
CA VAL A 131 -2.79 -4.24 -1.52
C VAL A 131 -4.31 -4.42 -1.46
N GLY A 132 -4.89 -5.10 -2.45
CA GLY A 132 -6.35 -5.20 -2.57
C GLY A 132 -6.81 -6.50 -3.19
N GLY A 133 -7.97 -6.48 -3.81
CA GLY A 133 -8.57 -7.63 -4.47
C GLY A 133 -7.69 -8.23 -5.57
N GLY A 134 -7.90 -9.52 -5.87
CA GLY A 134 -7.23 -10.21 -6.97
C GLY A 134 -5.92 -10.90 -6.60
N ILE A 135 -5.52 -10.93 -5.32
CA ILE A 135 -4.32 -11.65 -4.87
C ILE A 135 -4.63 -13.13 -4.65
N ASN A 136 -5.71 -13.43 -3.93
CA ASN A 136 -6.06 -14.79 -3.53
C ASN A 136 -7.08 -15.45 -4.48
N GLY A 137 -7.58 -14.71 -5.46
CA GLY A 137 -8.57 -15.18 -6.43
C GLY A 137 -8.75 -14.22 -7.59
N PRO A 138 -9.43 -14.59 -8.66
CA PRO A 138 -9.59 -13.77 -9.84
C PRO A 138 -10.43 -12.52 -9.52
N PHE A 139 -9.92 -11.36 -9.93
CA PHE A 139 -10.62 -10.09 -9.93
C PHE A 139 -10.75 -9.64 -11.39
N ARG A 140 -11.82 -10.08 -12.03
CA ARG A 140 -12.01 -9.94 -13.48
C ARG A 140 -11.97 -8.48 -13.92
N ASN A 141 -11.39 -8.22 -15.08
CA ASN A 141 -11.30 -6.91 -15.74
C ASN A 141 -10.36 -5.91 -15.08
N TYR A 142 -9.53 -6.33 -14.09
CA TYR A 142 -8.59 -5.47 -13.36
C TYR A 142 -7.15 -6.04 -13.42
N SER A 143 -6.77 -6.65 -14.53
CA SER A 143 -5.52 -7.44 -14.61
C SER A 143 -4.27 -6.61 -14.32
N ALA A 144 -4.15 -5.37 -14.82
CA ALA A 144 -3.00 -4.49 -14.54
C ALA A 144 -2.85 -4.21 -13.04
N TYR A 145 -3.96 -3.83 -12.40
CA TYR A 145 -4.01 -3.57 -10.97
C TYR A 145 -3.64 -4.82 -10.15
N CYS A 146 -4.30 -5.95 -10.44
CA CYS A 146 -4.06 -7.20 -9.71
C CYS A 146 -2.61 -7.64 -9.78
N LEU A 147 -2.04 -7.66 -10.98
CA LEU A 147 -0.64 -8.08 -11.17
C LEU A 147 0.32 -7.11 -10.48
N GLY A 148 0.04 -5.80 -10.52
CA GLY A 148 0.82 -4.82 -9.75
C GLY A 148 0.79 -5.09 -8.25
N LYS A 149 -0.38 -5.43 -7.69
CA LYS A 149 -0.51 -5.74 -6.27
C LYS A 149 0.10 -7.09 -5.88
N VAL A 150 -0.01 -8.12 -6.73
CA VAL A 150 0.69 -9.40 -6.55
C VAL A 150 2.20 -9.22 -6.57
N MET A 151 2.74 -8.36 -7.46
CA MET A 151 4.17 -8.02 -7.48
C MET A 151 4.63 -7.44 -6.13
N LEU A 152 3.85 -6.55 -5.50
CA LEU A 152 4.18 -6.01 -4.18
C LEU A 152 4.16 -7.09 -3.08
N VAL A 153 3.22 -8.04 -3.13
CA VAL A 153 3.20 -9.17 -2.19
C VAL A 153 4.48 -9.98 -2.29
N LYS A 154 4.89 -10.33 -3.53
CA LYS A 154 6.13 -11.10 -3.72
C LYS A 154 7.36 -10.28 -3.39
N ALA A 155 7.36 -8.98 -3.68
CA ALA A 155 8.45 -8.08 -3.31
C ALA A 155 8.64 -8.01 -1.78
N CYS A 156 7.57 -8.02 -0.98
CA CYS A 156 7.69 -8.08 0.49
C CYS A 156 8.44 -9.32 0.96
N GLU A 157 8.17 -10.48 0.34
CA GLU A 157 8.87 -11.73 0.68
C GLU A 157 10.36 -11.64 0.33
N LEU A 158 10.69 -11.16 -0.86
CA LEU A 158 12.08 -11.00 -1.31
C LEU A 158 12.85 -9.98 -0.46
N LEU A 159 12.26 -8.81 -0.20
CA LEU A 159 12.86 -7.80 0.68
C LEU A 159 13.11 -8.32 2.09
N HIS A 160 12.20 -9.14 2.61
CA HIS A 160 12.37 -9.78 3.90
C HIS A 160 13.54 -10.77 3.92
N ASP A 161 13.72 -11.54 2.84
CA ASP A 161 14.77 -12.55 2.73
C ASP A 161 16.15 -11.89 2.50
N GLU A 162 16.21 -10.94 1.56
CA GLU A 162 17.45 -10.31 1.10
C GLU A 162 18.00 -9.25 2.07
N SER A 163 17.14 -8.64 2.91
CA SER A 163 17.49 -7.45 3.70
C SER A 163 17.19 -7.66 5.19
N PRO A 164 18.19 -8.02 6.02
CA PRO A 164 17.97 -8.36 7.42
C PRO A 164 17.47 -7.18 8.28
N ASP A 165 17.69 -5.95 7.83
CA ASP A 165 17.23 -4.73 8.48
C ASP A 165 15.87 -4.22 7.96
N VAL A 166 15.17 -5.00 7.10
CA VAL A 166 13.85 -4.66 6.58
C VAL A 166 12.79 -5.64 7.08
N HIS A 167 11.73 -5.11 7.65
CA HIS A 167 10.51 -5.82 8.00
C HIS A 167 9.41 -5.42 7.01
N ALA A 168 9.29 -6.13 5.89
CA ALA A 168 8.33 -5.85 4.84
C ALA A 168 7.09 -6.73 4.97
N ILE A 169 5.89 -6.12 4.82
CA ILE A 169 4.59 -6.79 4.81
C ILE A 169 3.70 -6.22 3.69
N ALA A 170 2.78 -7.02 3.20
CA ALA A 170 1.67 -6.58 2.38
C ALA A 170 0.37 -6.65 3.19
N VAL A 171 -0.53 -5.67 3.03
CA VAL A 171 -1.79 -5.63 3.78
C VAL A 171 -2.96 -5.35 2.84
N GLY A 172 -3.83 -6.35 2.70
CA GLY A 172 -5.11 -6.25 2.00
C GLY A 172 -6.12 -5.50 2.86
N THR A 173 -6.52 -4.32 2.40
CA THR A 173 -7.32 -3.38 3.18
C THR A 173 -8.79 -3.76 3.32
N GLY A 174 -9.29 -4.70 2.51
CA GLY A 174 -10.72 -4.88 2.33
C GLY A 174 -11.35 -3.73 1.53
N TRP A 175 -12.66 -3.61 1.59
CA TRP A 175 -13.39 -2.49 0.99
C TRP A 175 -13.25 -1.26 1.87
N VAL A 176 -12.73 -0.18 1.31
CA VAL A 176 -12.58 1.12 1.99
C VAL A 176 -13.33 2.16 1.19
N ASP A 177 -14.17 2.96 1.81
CA ASP A 177 -14.86 4.04 1.12
C ASP A 177 -13.86 5.12 0.66
N THR A 178 -13.47 5.04 -0.60
CA THR A 178 -12.47 5.92 -1.20
C THR A 178 -12.84 6.24 -2.65
N LYS A 179 -12.29 7.32 -3.16
CA LYS A 179 -12.49 7.76 -4.56
C LYS A 179 -12.05 6.73 -5.61
N ILE A 180 -11.27 5.70 -5.26
CA ILE A 180 -10.85 4.66 -6.20
C ILE A 180 -12.05 3.90 -6.79
N HIS A 181 -13.15 3.79 -6.06
CA HIS A 181 -14.38 3.17 -6.52
C HIS A 181 -15.05 3.92 -7.68
N ARG A 182 -14.79 5.22 -7.81
CA ARG A 182 -15.29 6.03 -8.94
C ARG A 182 -14.78 5.51 -10.27
N GLN A 183 -13.53 5.03 -10.34
CA GLN A 183 -12.97 4.44 -11.56
C GLN A 183 -13.79 3.21 -12.01
N THR A 184 -14.24 2.38 -11.07
CA THR A 184 -15.15 1.25 -11.38
C THR A 184 -16.51 1.73 -11.89
N ILE A 185 -17.08 2.77 -11.27
CA ILE A 185 -18.38 3.35 -11.71
C ILE A 185 -18.24 4.00 -13.10
N GLU A 186 -17.16 4.73 -13.36
CA GLU A 186 -16.87 5.35 -14.65
C GLU A 186 -16.60 4.32 -15.75
N ALA A 187 -16.02 3.18 -15.40
CA ALA A 187 -15.82 2.07 -16.35
C ALA A 187 -17.13 1.40 -16.77
N GLY A 188 -18.19 1.48 -15.95
CA GLY A 188 -19.51 0.94 -16.27
C GLY A 188 -19.46 -0.56 -16.57
N GLU A 189 -20.01 -0.95 -17.73
CA GLU A 189 -20.07 -2.36 -18.16
C GLU A 189 -18.68 -3.02 -18.31
N ARG A 190 -17.64 -2.25 -18.61
CA ARG A 190 -16.26 -2.76 -18.69
C ARG A 190 -15.79 -3.35 -17.36
N ALA A 191 -16.32 -2.90 -16.24
CA ALA A 191 -16.03 -3.46 -14.91
C ALA A 191 -16.72 -4.82 -14.67
N GLY A 192 -17.64 -5.23 -15.53
CA GLY A 192 -18.38 -6.49 -15.39
C GLY A 192 -19.16 -6.56 -14.07
N THR A 193 -19.14 -7.71 -13.41
CA THR A 193 -19.84 -7.92 -12.13
C THR A 193 -19.37 -7.00 -11.01
N ASN A 194 -18.15 -6.43 -11.11
CA ASN A 194 -17.62 -5.53 -10.10
C ASN A 194 -18.31 -4.16 -10.11
N TYR A 195 -18.92 -3.75 -11.25
CA TYR A 195 -19.74 -2.54 -11.29
C TYR A 195 -20.91 -2.62 -10.29
N GLY A 196 -21.71 -3.70 -10.38
CA GLY A 196 -22.83 -3.90 -9.46
C GLY A 196 -22.39 -3.95 -7.99
N ARG A 197 -21.34 -4.73 -7.69
CA ARG A 197 -20.79 -4.82 -6.33
C ARG A 197 -20.33 -3.48 -5.78
N THR A 198 -19.65 -2.68 -6.61
CA THR A 198 -19.18 -1.35 -6.20
C THR A 198 -20.34 -0.39 -5.96
N ARG A 199 -21.33 -0.38 -6.85
CA ARG A 199 -22.54 0.42 -6.68
C ARG A 199 -23.29 0.06 -5.39
N ASP A 200 -23.45 -1.24 -5.12
CA ASP A 200 -24.16 -1.72 -3.95
C ASP A 200 -23.39 -1.39 -2.66
N PHE A 201 -22.06 -1.47 -2.69
CA PHE A 201 -21.21 -1.01 -1.58
C PHE A 201 -21.39 0.49 -1.32
N LEU A 202 -21.30 1.33 -2.36
CA LEU A 202 -21.42 2.79 -2.21
C LEU A 202 -22.85 3.24 -1.81
N ALA A 203 -23.86 2.46 -2.16
CA ALA A 203 -25.25 2.71 -1.76
C ALA A 203 -25.58 2.16 -0.37
N SER A 204 -24.77 1.27 0.18
CA SER A 204 -24.99 0.67 1.49
C SER A 204 -24.61 1.66 2.61
N SER A 205 -25.24 1.52 3.77
CA SER A 205 -24.83 2.19 5.00
C SER A 205 -23.55 1.59 5.62
N GLN A 206 -22.97 0.57 4.99
CA GLN A 206 -21.74 -0.07 5.45
C GLN A 206 -20.55 0.81 5.09
N THR A 207 -19.82 1.25 6.08
CA THR A 207 -18.65 2.12 5.89
C THR A 207 -17.39 1.40 5.39
N GLY A 208 -17.47 0.07 5.21
CA GLY A 208 -16.31 -0.74 4.86
C GLY A 208 -15.26 -0.82 5.99
N THR A 209 -14.04 -1.12 5.61
CA THR A 209 -12.90 -1.17 6.55
C THR A 209 -12.44 0.24 6.88
N SER A 210 -12.32 0.59 8.15
CA SER A 210 -11.81 1.90 8.57
C SER A 210 -10.29 1.99 8.38
N CYS A 211 -9.78 3.19 8.12
CA CYS A 211 -8.32 3.43 8.08
C CYS A 211 -7.66 3.15 9.44
N ALA A 212 -8.40 3.34 10.54
CA ALA A 212 -7.92 2.99 11.88
C ALA A 212 -7.70 1.48 12.05
N ASP A 213 -8.61 0.64 11.51
CA ASP A 213 -8.47 -0.81 11.52
C ASP A 213 -7.30 -1.29 10.65
N ILE A 214 -7.10 -0.66 9.48
CA ILE A 214 -5.97 -0.98 8.61
C ILE A 214 -4.66 -0.66 9.33
N LEU A 215 -4.57 0.52 9.94
CA LEU A 215 -3.39 0.92 10.71
C LEU A 215 -3.15 0.01 11.92
N ALA A 216 -4.20 -0.38 12.63
CA ALA A 216 -4.12 -1.31 13.76
C ALA A 216 -3.58 -2.70 13.32
N CYS A 217 -3.99 -3.19 12.14
CA CYS A 217 -3.45 -4.43 11.57
C CYS A 217 -1.97 -4.29 11.23
N ILE A 218 -1.56 -3.17 10.62
CA ILE A 218 -0.15 -2.88 10.33
C ILE A 218 0.68 -2.83 11.62
N ASP A 219 0.20 -2.12 12.63
CA ASP A 219 0.86 -2.01 13.92
C ASP A 219 0.98 -3.38 14.61
N TRP A 220 -0.07 -4.19 14.57
CA TRP A 220 -0.04 -5.56 15.07
C TRP A 220 1.02 -6.39 14.35
N CYS A 221 1.05 -6.35 13.03
CA CYS A 221 2.07 -7.09 12.26
C CYS A 221 3.49 -6.70 12.69
N PHE A 222 3.76 -5.41 12.82
CA PHE A 222 5.09 -4.94 13.23
C PHE A 222 5.42 -5.26 14.69
N ALA A 223 4.43 -5.30 15.56
CA ALA A 223 4.60 -5.70 16.96
C ALA A 223 4.93 -7.18 17.15
N GLN A 224 4.43 -8.08 16.25
CA GLN A 224 4.77 -9.49 16.26
C GLN A 224 6.23 -9.76 15.87
N GLY A 225 6.91 -8.78 15.32
CA GLY A 225 8.30 -8.88 14.92
C GLY A 225 8.51 -9.51 13.53
N ARG A 226 9.70 -9.23 13.00
CA ARG A 226 10.11 -9.62 11.64
C ARG A 226 10.04 -11.14 11.40
N ALA A 227 10.41 -11.94 12.38
CA ALA A 227 10.39 -13.40 12.26
C ALA A 227 8.98 -13.98 12.07
N ALA A 228 7.96 -13.39 12.70
CA ALA A 228 6.59 -13.86 12.61
C ALA A 228 5.87 -13.35 11.34
N THR A 229 6.01 -12.08 11.03
CA THR A 229 5.14 -11.43 10.03
C THR A 229 5.85 -10.95 8.77
N GLY A 230 7.16 -10.91 8.76
CA GLY A 230 7.93 -10.45 7.60
C GLY A 230 7.71 -11.30 6.36
N GLY A 231 7.60 -10.64 5.20
CA GLY A 231 7.42 -11.28 3.91
C GLY A 231 6.01 -11.82 3.63
N ARG A 232 5.01 -11.48 4.45
CA ARG A 232 3.66 -12.05 4.39
C ARG A 232 2.62 -11.04 3.89
N ASN A 233 1.50 -11.58 3.40
CA ASN A 233 0.33 -10.84 2.96
C ASN A 233 -0.81 -11.05 3.95
N PHE A 234 -1.21 -9.99 4.64
CA PHE A 234 -2.29 -10.00 5.62
C PHE A 234 -3.57 -9.40 5.06
N SER A 235 -4.72 -9.90 5.52
CA SER A 235 -6.03 -9.30 5.28
C SER A 235 -6.58 -8.70 6.56
N VAL A 236 -6.94 -7.41 6.51
CA VAL A 236 -7.56 -6.74 7.67
C VAL A 236 -8.89 -7.41 8.06
N VAL A 237 -9.62 -7.94 7.07
CA VAL A 237 -10.99 -8.43 7.24
C VAL A 237 -11.04 -9.94 7.52
N HIS A 238 -10.13 -10.71 6.90
CA HIS A 238 -10.26 -12.18 6.88
C HIS A 238 -9.30 -12.91 7.81
N ASP A 239 -8.24 -12.26 8.27
CA ASP A 239 -7.25 -12.89 9.14
C ASP A 239 -7.55 -12.61 10.62
N GLY A 240 -7.36 -13.62 11.47
CA GLY A 240 -7.61 -13.55 12.92
C GLY A 240 -6.52 -12.79 13.69
N TRP A 241 -6.01 -11.69 13.16
CA TRP A 241 -4.94 -10.91 13.78
C TRP A 241 -5.35 -10.23 15.09
N ARG A 242 -6.66 -10.05 15.32
CA ARG A 242 -7.21 -9.58 16.60
C ARG A 242 -7.33 -10.68 17.67
N GLU A 243 -7.23 -11.94 17.24
CA GLU A 243 -7.39 -13.12 18.08
C GLU A 243 -6.00 -13.66 18.47
N GLY A 244 -5.80 -14.01 19.73
CA GLY A 244 -4.49 -14.06 20.38
C GLY A 244 -3.42 -15.03 19.87
N ASP A 245 -3.68 -15.97 18.93
CA ASP A 245 -2.74 -17.05 18.59
C ASP A 245 -2.10 -16.97 17.18
N LEU A 246 -2.50 -16.03 16.35
CA LEU A 246 -2.01 -15.96 14.98
C LEU A 246 -0.48 -15.78 14.92
N GLY A 247 0.10 -14.93 15.76
CA GLY A 247 1.55 -14.69 15.79
C GLY A 247 2.36 -15.97 16.04
N ALA A 248 1.95 -16.76 17.01
CA ALA A 248 2.58 -18.06 17.30
C ALA A 248 2.37 -19.07 16.15
N SER A 249 1.20 -19.08 15.51
CA SER A 249 0.94 -19.92 14.33
C SER A 249 1.85 -19.56 13.16
N LEU A 250 2.13 -18.27 12.92
CA LEU A 250 3.01 -17.79 11.86
C LEU A 250 4.48 -18.18 12.07
N LEU A 251 4.92 -18.26 13.33
CA LEU A 251 6.27 -18.75 13.66
C LEU A 251 6.43 -20.25 13.39
N ARG A 252 5.36 -21.04 13.56
CA ARG A 252 5.37 -22.49 13.29
C ARG A 252 5.23 -22.85 11.81
N ASP A 253 4.61 -21.96 11.01
CA ASP A 253 4.35 -22.19 9.60
C ASP A 253 5.01 -21.09 8.75
N ALA A 254 6.15 -21.43 8.17
CA ALA A 254 6.95 -20.49 7.38
C ALA A 254 6.24 -20.02 6.09
N ASP A 255 5.26 -20.76 5.58
CA ASP A 255 4.61 -20.53 4.30
C ASP A 255 3.22 -19.88 4.43
N LYS A 256 2.64 -19.89 5.61
CA LYS A 256 1.34 -19.28 5.86
C LYS A 256 1.33 -17.80 5.46
N TYR A 257 0.30 -17.40 4.69
CA TYR A 257 0.13 -16.05 4.16
C TYR A 257 1.22 -15.61 3.16
N LYS A 258 1.85 -16.56 2.48
CA LYS A 258 2.76 -16.33 1.35
C LYS A 258 2.18 -16.92 0.06
N LEU A 259 2.67 -16.47 -1.08
CA LEU A 259 2.30 -17.06 -2.36
C LEU A 259 3.00 -18.41 -2.51
N ARG A 260 2.24 -19.48 -2.39
CA ARG A 260 2.72 -20.86 -2.48
C ARG A 260 1.84 -21.67 -3.42
N ARG A 261 2.44 -22.71 -4.01
CA ARG A 261 1.67 -23.72 -4.71
C ARG A 261 0.98 -24.62 -3.68
N ASN A 262 -0.32 -24.85 -3.86
CA ASN A 262 -1.06 -25.76 -2.99
C ASN A 262 -0.60 -27.20 -3.23
N GLY A 263 -0.36 -27.98 -2.16
CA GLY A 263 0.03 -29.38 -2.23
C GLY A 263 1.53 -29.64 -2.47
N ASN A 264 2.39 -28.66 -2.25
CA ASN A 264 3.84 -28.84 -2.19
C ASN A 264 4.27 -29.20 -0.77
#